data_d9dc5becd6fc61b37501ab371819f10a
#
_entry.id   d9dc5becd6fc61b37501ab371819f10a
#
_cell.length_a   1.000
_cell.length_b   1.000
_cell.length_c   1.000
_cell.angle_alpha   90.00
_cell.angle_beta   90.00
_cell.angle_gamma   90.00
#
_symmetry.space_group_name_H-M   'P 1'
#
loop_
_entity.id
_entity.type
_entity.pdbx_description
1 polymer ?
#
loop_
_entity_poly.entity_id
_entity_poly.type
_entity_poly.pdbx_seq_one_letter_code
_entity_poly.pdbx_strand_id
1 'polypeptide(L)'
;MSHKKRENLRVAMLGHKRIPSREGGVEIVVEELSTRMSLKGHDITCYNRKGHHVSGASFDKKGVDDYCGVRIKRVWTLDKKGLAAMTSSFSAALKAAFGKYDVVHFHAEGPCAMLWLPKMFGKRCVATIHGLDHQRAKWGRFASWYIRSGEKCAVKYADEIIVLSQNVRQYFLDTYGRPTSFIPNGVVRPEIVGADEITQKYGIGKDEYILYLGRIVPEKGIRYLIDAFKEVKTDKKLVIAGGSSDTSEFEAQMRELAKDDGRIIFTGFVQGRLLEELYSNAYVYVLPSDVEGMPLSLLEAMSYGNCCLTSDISECATVLGEYGFTFPKSETDELKERLQMLCDDPDTVSALRDSVADYVCEKYNWDDVTEQTLRLYGVNEATAPSAPTEEKEYEGAADK
;
A
#
# COMPACT_ATOMS: atom_id res chain seq x y z
N MET A 1 -24.11 -31.12 -0.35
CA MET A 1 -24.72 -30.33 0.72
C MET A 1 -24.84 -28.90 0.26
N SER A 2 -26.08 -28.43 0.02
CA SER A 2 -26.34 -27.05 -0.40
C SER A 2 -25.95 -26.09 0.72
N HIS A 3 -24.88 -25.32 0.52
CA HIS A 3 -24.54 -24.22 1.43
C HIS A 3 -25.66 -23.18 1.30
N LYS A 4 -26.50 -23.05 2.32
CA LYS A 4 -27.40 -21.91 2.48
C LYS A 4 -26.52 -20.65 2.38
N LYS A 5 -26.70 -19.87 1.31
CA LYS A 5 -26.04 -18.56 1.15
C LYS A 5 -26.41 -17.70 2.34
N ARG A 6 -25.42 -17.26 3.10
CA ARG A 6 -25.62 -16.28 4.17
C ARG A 6 -25.51 -14.89 3.55
N GLU A 7 -26.40 -14.00 3.90
CA GLU A 7 -26.35 -12.59 3.51
C GLU A 7 -25.09 -11.93 4.09
N ASN A 8 -24.68 -12.31 5.31
CA ASN A 8 -23.50 -11.77 6.00
C ASN A 8 -22.43 -12.85 6.16
N LEU A 9 -21.24 -12.61 5.59
CA LEU A 9 -20.07 -13.46 5.71
C LEU A 9 -19.26 -13.12 6.95
N ARG A 10 -18.64 -14.15 7.55
CA ARG A 10 -17.62 -14.01 8.59
C ARG A 10 -16.25 -14.21 7.95
N VAL A 11 -15.48 -13.15 7.90
CA VAL A 11 -14.18 -13.12 7.20
C VAL A 11 -13.03 -12.95 8.19
N ALA A 12 -11.98 -13.73 8.04
CA ALA A 12 -10.71 -13.53 8.74
C ALA A 12 -9.67 -12.96 7.79
N MET A 13 -9.08 -11.80 8.11
CA MET A 13 -7.99 -11.17 7.37
C MET A 13 -6.65 -11.45 8.06
N LEU A 14 -5.67 -11.96 7.31
CA LEU A 14 -4.35 -12.38 7.81
C LEU A 14 -3.23 -11.87 6.90
N GLY A 15 -2.02 -11.74 7.46
CA GLY A 15 -0.82 -11.45 6.67
C GLY A 15 -0.30 -10.03 6.80
N HIS A 16 -1.14 -9.08 7.15
CA HIS A 16 -0.75 -7.71 7.50
C HIS A 16 -0.04 -7.65 8.86
N LYS A 17 0.64 -6.53 9.12
CA LYS A 17 1.24 -6.29 10.44
C LYS A 17 0.16 -5.90 11.44
N ARG A 18 -0.54 -4.80 11.20
CA ARG A 18 -1.65 -4.30 12.02
C ARG A 18 -2.55 -3.35 11.25
N ILE A 19 -3.78 -3.20 11.71
CA ILE A 19 -4.70 -2.12 11.35
C ILE A 19 -5.27 -1.50 12.66
N PRO A 20 -5.58 -0.19 12.72
CA PRO A 20 -5.24 0.81 11.69
C PRO A 20 -3.74 1.06 11.61
N SER A 21 -3.21 1.28 10.41
CA SER A 21 -1.80 1.63 10.21
C SER A 21 -1.51 2.12 8.80
N ARG A 22 -0.65 3.13 8.70
CA ARG A 22 -0.11 3.66 7.45
C ARG A 22 1.35 3.21 7.16
N GLU A 23 1.84 2.16 7.85
CA GLU A 23 3.23 1.69 7.74
C GLU A 23 3.57 0.99 6.43
N GLY A 24 2.58 0.55 5.68
CA GLY A 24 2.79 -0.14 4.40
C GLY A 24 1.51 -0.34 3.61
N GLY A 25 1.67 -0.61 2.32
CA GLY A 25 0.53 -0.77 1.41
C GLY A 25 -0.40 -1.92 1.78
N VAL A 26 0.13 -3.04 2.30
CA VAL A 26 -0.69 -4.19 2.73
C VAL A 26 -1.64 -3.80 3.86
N GLU A 27 -1.16 -3.01 4.82
CA GLU A 27 -1.94 -2.51 5.94
C GLU A 27 -3.11 -1.64 5.46
N ILE A 28 -2.84 -0.73 4.54
CA ILE A 28 -3.85 0.15 3.93
C ILE A 28 -4.92 -0.68 3.20
N VAL A 29 -4.51 -1.63 2.36
CA VAL A 29 -5.45 -2.49 1.62
C VAL A 29 -6.33 -3.30 2.59
N VAL A 30 -5.76 -3.88 3.64
CA VAL A 30 -6.53 -4.65 4.62
C VAL A 30 -7.49 -3.76 5.39
N GLU A 31 -7.08 -2.55 5.76
CA GLU A 31 -7.91 -1.56 6.45
C GLU A 31 -9.10 -1.15 5.57
N GLU A 32 -8.86 -0.72 4.34
CA GLU A 32 -9.88 -0.25 3.40
C GLU A 32 -10.90 -1.36 3.07
N LEU A 33 -10.44 -2.56 2.76
CA LEU A 33 -11.33 -3.70 2.50
C LEU A 33 -12.14 -4.09 3.73
N SER A 34 -11.48 -4.17 4.90
CA SER A 34 -12.13 -4.64 6.13
C SER A 34 -13.21 -3.69 6.61
N THR A 35 -12.94 -2.39 6.62
CA THR A 35 -13.89 -1.36 7.06
C THR A 35 -15.07 -1.25 6.11
N ARG A 36 -14.85 -1.26 4.79
CA ARG A 36 -15.93 -1.22 3.78
C ARG A 36 -16.79 -2.47 3.81
N MET A 37 -16.19 -3.66 3.95
CA MET A 37 -16.96 -4.90 4.11
C MET A 37 -17.77 -4.90 5.40
N SER A 38 -17.23 -4.35 6.49
CA SER A 38 -17.94 -4.19 7.76
C SER A 38 -19.14 -3.25 7.61
N LEU A 39 -18.98 -2.11 6.92
CA LEU A 39 -20.08 -1.19 6.60
C LEU A 39 -21.18 -1.86 5.75
N LYS A 40 -20.82 -2.80 4.89
CA LYS A 40 -21.77 -3.63 4.12
C LYS A 40 -22.39 -4.77 4.95
N GLY A 41 -22.15 -4.85 6.25
CA GLY A 41 -22.79 -5.79 7.19
C GLY A 41 -22.07 -7.12 7.35
N HIS A 42 -20.85 -7.29 6.82
CA HIS A 42 -20.06 -8.50 7.03
C HIS A 42 -19.31 -8.48 8.38
N ASP A 43 -19.15 -9.65 9.03
CA ASP A 43 -18.41 -9.80 10.30
C ASP A 43 -16.91 -10.01 10.00
N ILE A 44 -16.13 -8.95 10.09
CA ILE A 44 -14.71 -8.96 9.74
C ILE A 44 -13.86 -9.07 11.01
N THR A 45 -12.87 -9.96 10.99
CA THR A 45 -11.85 -10.10 12.03
C THR A 45 -10.47 -9.98 11.41
N CYS A 46 -9.67 -9.02 11.87
CA CYS A 46 -8.28 -8.83 11.46
C CYS A 46 -7.34 -9.36 12.54
N TYR A 47 -6.30 -10.11 12.11
CA TYR A 47 -5.31 -10.71 13.01
C TYR A 47 -4.01 -9.89 13.01
N ASN A 48 -3.89 -8.95 13.94
CA ASN A 48 -2.73 -8.07 14.08
C ASN A 48 -1.52 -8.78 14.73
N ARG A 49 -0.31 -8.48 14.26
CA ARG A 49 0.94 -8.88 14.90
C ARG A 49 1.13 -8.14 16.22
N LYS A 50 1.87 -8.80 17.15
CA LYS A 50 2.55 -8.12 18.25
C LYS A 50 3.97 -7.77 17.82
N GLY A 51 4.57 -6.73 18.41
CA GLY A 51 5.98 -6.38 18.21
C GLY A 51 6.19 -4.93 17.78
N HIS A 52 7.44 -4.60 17.43
CA HIS A 52 7.86 -3.26 17.05
C HIS A 52 7.30 -2.84 15.69
N HIS A 53 7.05 -1.55 15.55
CA HIS A 53 6.47 -0.93 14.38
C HIS A 53 7.37 0.19 13.84
N VAL A 54 7.32 0.43 12.54
CA VAL A 54 8.14 1.45 11.83
C VAL A 54 7.80 2.86 12.30
N SER A 55 6.53 3.09 12.58
CA SER A 55 6.03 4.38 13.07
C SER A 55 6.55 4.77 14.46
N GLY A 56 7.14 3.82 15.21
CA GLY A 56 7.60 4.04 16.58
C GLY A 56 6.45 4.06 17.60
N ALA A 57 6.83 4.12 18.89
CA ALA A 57 5.89 4.04 20.00
C ALA A 57 4.91 5.24 20.08
N SER A 58 5.28 6.38 19.53
CA SER A 58 4.45 7.60 19.51
C SER A 58 3.17 7.44 18.68
N PHE A 59 3.17 6.52 17.72
CA PHE A 59 2.02 6.24 16.85
C PHE A 59 1.27 4.95 17.23
N ASP A 60 1.71 4.28 18.32
CA ASP A 60 1.09 3.07 18.82
C ASP A 60 -0.19 3.39 19.60
N LYS A 61 -1.36 3.25 18.98
CA LYS A 61 -2.63 3.21 19.72
C LYS A 61 -2.71 1.87 20.46
N LYS A 62 -2.50 1.89 21.77
CA LYS A 62 -2.60 0.70 22.63
C LYS A 62 -4.06 0.24 22.71
N GLY A 63 -4.31 -1.08 22.53
CA GLY A 63 -5.53 -1.73 23.01
C GLY A 63 -6.76 -1.57 22.14
N VAL A 64 -6.64 -1.35 20.83
CA VAL A 64 -7.80 -1.34 19.93
C VAL A 64 -8.24 -2.78 19.68
N ASP A 65 -9.41 -3.17 20.19
CA ASP A 65 -10.04 -4.48 19.98
C ASP A 65 -11.17 -4.41 18.93
N ASP A 66 -11.63 -3.21 18.60
CA ASP A 66 -12.55 -2.87 17.51
C ASP A 66 -12.12 -1.58 16.81
N TYR A 67 -12.26 -1.57 15.48
CA TYR A 67 -11.95 -0.41 14.65
C TYR A 67 -12.94 -0.32 13.49
N CYS A 68 -13.79 0.70 13.46
CA CYS A 68 -14.81 0.89 12.42
C CYS A 68 -15.66 -0.38 12.18
N GLY A 69 -16.07 -1.06 13.27
CA GLY A 69 -16.85 -2.29 13.21
C GLY A 69 -16.04 -3.55 12.84
N VAL A 70 -14.73 -3.42 12.66
CA VAL A 70 -13.83 -4.54 12.42
C VAL A 70 -13.23 -5.03 13.73
N ARG A 71 -13.43 -6.32 14.04
CA ARG A 71 -12.87 -6.95 15.24
C ARG A 71 -11.37 -7.15 15.09
N ILE A 72 -10.56 -6.64 16.01
CA ILE A 72 -9.10 -6.78 16.02
C ILE A 72 -8.69 -7.86 17.02
N LYS A 73 -7.95 -8.86 16.55
CA LYS A 73 -7.35 -9.90 17.39
C LYS A 73 -5.84 -9.90 17.27
N ARG A 74 -5.15 -9.82 18.38
CA ARG A 74 -3.69 -9.93 18.40
C ARG A 74 -3.26 -11.39 18.43
N VAL A 75 -2.24 -11.71 17.62
CA VAL A 75 -1.68 -13.06 17.57
C VAL A 75 -0.30 -13.10 18.20
N TRP A 76 0.05 -14.26 18.74
CA TRP A 76 1.40 -14.50 19.22
C TRP A 76 2.42 -14.32 18.08
N THR A 77 3.50 -13.60 18.39
CA THR A 77 4.54 -13.24 17.43
C THR A 77 5.88 -13.29 18.14
N LEU A 78 6.85 -14.00 17.57
CA LEU A 78 8.23 -13.96 18.01
C LEU A 78 8.90 -12.75 17.37
N ASP A 79 9.13 -11.71 18.16
CA ASP A 79 9.68 -10.43 17.67
C ASP A 79 11.17 -10.51 17.36
N LYS A 80 11.51 -11.29 16.32
CA LYS A 80 12.86 -11.42 15.75
C LYS A 80 12.78 -11.25 14.24
N LYS A 81 13.78 -10.57 13.67
CA LYS A 81 13.89 -10.34 12.22
C LYS A 81 13.71 -11.65 11.45
N GLY A 82 12.81 -11.67 10.48
CA GLY A 82 12.46 -12.85 9.67
C GLY A 82 11.48 -13.84 10.33
N LEU A 83 11.46 -13.98 11.66
CA LEU A 83 10.57 -14.94 12.35
C LEU A 83 9.22 -14.34 12.72
N ALA A 84 9.14 -13.03 12.89
CA ALA A 84 7.89 -12.37 13.27
C ALA A 84 6.76 -12.62 12.26
N ALA A 85 7.05 -12.53 10.96
CA ALA A 85 6.08 -12.80 9.90
C ALA A 85 5.62 -14.28 9.91
N MET A 86 6.53 -15.22 10.06
CA MET A 86 6.23 -16.65 10.04
C MET A 86 5.39 -17.06 11.25
N THR A 87 5.80 -16.68 12.45
CA THR A 87 5.12 -17.06 13.70
C THR A 87 3.76 -16.43 13.85
N SER A 88 3.61 -15.15 13.45
CA SER A 88 2.30 -14.49 13.43
C SER A 88 1.35 -15.12 12.40
N SER A 89 1.84 -15.44 11.20
CA SER A 89 1.04 -16.09 10.16
C SER A 89 0.57 -17.49 10.59
N PHE A 90 1.44 -18.29 11.20
CA PHE A 90 1.06 -19.58 11.76
C PHE A 90 0.00 -19.45 12.87
N SER A 91 0.23 -18.54 13.82
CA SER A 91 -0.70 -18.32 14.94
C SER A 91 -2.07 -17.80 14.45
N ALA A 92 -2.09 -16.91 13.46
CA ALA A 92 -3.32 -16.41 12.85
C ALA A 92 -4.06 -17.51 12.07
N ALA A 93 -3.33 -18.27 11.23
CA ALA A 93 -3.91 -19.35 10.45
C ALA A 93 -4.52 -20.45 11.33
N LEU A 94 -3.84 -20.80 12.44
CA LEU A 94 -4.36 -21.76 13.42
C LEU A 94 -5.66 -21.28 14.05
N LYS A 95 -5.71 -20.01 14.50
CA LYS A 95 -6.95 -19.42 15.05
C LYS A 95 -8.05 -19.32 14.02
N ALA A 96 -7.72 -19.01 12.76
CA ALA A 96 -8.69 -18.93 11.67
C ALA A 96 -9.25 -20.32 11.31
N ALA A 97 -8.41 -21.36 11.31
CA ALA A 97 -8.80 -22.74 11.01
C ALA A 97 -9.89 -23.26 11.98
N PHE A 98 -9.70 -23.02 13.28
CA PHE A 98 -10.68 -23.42 14.31
C PHE A 98 -11.78 -22.39 14.55
N GLY A 99 -11.66 -21.18 13.98
CA GLY A 99 -12.65 -20.12 14.09
C GLY A 99 -13.91 -20.37 13.25
N LYS A 100 -14.99 -19.69 13.60
CA LYS A 100 -16.26 -19.75 12.85
C LYS A 100 -16.24 -18.77 11.67
N TYR A 101 -15.29 -18.93 10.75
CA TYR A 101 -15.16 -18.10 9.54
C TYR A 101 -15.69 -18.83 8.32
N ASP A 102 -16.32 -18.10 7.42
CA ASP A 102 -16.77 -18.58 6.11
C ASP A 102 -15.65 -18.42 5.09
N VAL A 103 -14.87 -17.33 5.20
CA VAL A 103 -13.71 -17.01 4.34
C VAL A 103 -12.49 -16.67 5.20
N VAL A 104 -11.32 -17.11 4.75
CA VAL A 104 -10.00 -16.73 5.30
C VAL A 104 -9.18 -16.12 4.18
N HIS A 105 -8.88 -14.83 4.29
CA HIS A 105 -8.16 -14.07 3.29
C HIS A 105 -6.74 -13.77 3.75
N PHE A 106 -5.78 -14.27 2.98
CA PHE A 106 -4.35 -14.08 3.21
C PHE A 106 -3.81 -12.95 2.34
N HIS A 107 -3.03 -12.06 2.94
CA HIS A 107 -2.35 -10.99 2.24
C HIS A 107 -0.84 -11.20 2.23
N ALA A 108 -0.20 -11.04 1.07
CA ALA A 108 1.20 -11.28 0.74
C ALA A 108 1.62 -12.76 0.65
N GLU A 109 2.67 -13.02 -0.11
CA GLU A 109 3.17 -14.37 -0.41
C GLU A 109 3.62 -15.13 0.84
N GLY A 110 4.43 -14.50 1.71
CA GLY A 110 4.98 -15.14 2.90
C GLY A 110 3.92 -15.78 3.82
N PRO A 111 2.88 -15.04 4.23
CA PRO A 111 1.76 -15.57 5.02
C PRO A 111 1.01 -16.72 4.35
N CYS A 112 0.94 -16.75 3.02
CA CYS A 112 0.28 -17.82 2.25
C CYS A 112 0.92 -19.20 2.46
N ALA A 113 2.15 -19.30 3.00
CA ALA A 113 2.76 -20.57 3.39
C ALA A 113 1.92 -21.35 4.43
N MET A 114 1.01 -20.67 5.14
CA MET A 114 0.11 -21.27 6.14
C MET A 114 -1.32 -21.50 5.64
N LEU A 115 -1.60 -21.22 4.37
CA LEU A 115 -2.94 -21.28 3.79
C LEU A 115 -3.54 -22.69 3.79
N TRP A 116 -2.70 -23.72 3.69
CA TRP A 116 -3.11 -25.13 3.77
C TRP A 116 -3.86 -25.46 5.07
N LEU A 117 -3.55 -24.76 6.17
CA LEU A 117 -4.10 -25.06 7.48
C LEU A 117 -5.63 -24.77 7.55
N PRO A 118 -6.15 -23.54 7.33
CA PRO A 118 -7.59 -23.35 7.29
C PRO A 118 -8.25 -24.11 6.14
N LYS A 119 -7.55 -24.36 5.04
CA LYS A 119 -8.07 -25.17 3.93
C LYS A 119 -8.40 -26.61 4.35
N MET A 120 -7.56 -27.24 5.17
CA MET A 120 -7.83 -28.58 5.74
C MET A 120 -9.10 -28.64 6.60
N PHE A 121 -9.50 -27.49 7.17
CA PHE A 121 -10.74 -27.38 7.97
C PHE A 121 -11.94 -26.89 7.12
N GLY A 122 -11.85 -27.01 5.81
CA GLY A 122 -12.95 -26.71 4.88
C GLY A 122 -13.28 -25.23 4.72
N LYS A 123 -12.35 -24.32 5.08
CA LYS A 123 -12.56 -22.88 4.89
C LYS A 123 -12.37 -22.50 3.41
N ARG A 124 -13.16 -21.54 2.93
CA ARG A 124 -12.82 -20.87 1.67
C ARG A 124 -11.62 -19.98 1.89
N CYS A 125 -10.57 -20.18 1.10
CA CYS A 125 -9.30 -19.48 1.26
C CYS A 125 -9.02 -18.61 0.04
N VAL A 126 -8.80 -17.32 0.28
CA VAL A 126 -8.43 -16.33 -0.75
C VAL A 126 -7.04 -15.80 -0.44
N ALA A 127 -6.25 -15.54 -1.47
CA ALA A 127 -4.92 -14.96 -1.33
C ALA A 127 -4.81 -13.70 -2.19
N THR A 128 -4.38 -12.57 -1.62
CA THR A 128 -3.96 -11.38 -2.38
C THR A 128 -2.43 -11.29 -2.41
N ILE A 129 -1.87 -11.31 -3.61
CA ILE A 129 -0.45 -11.18 -3.89
C ILE A 129 -0.16 -9.71 -4.21
N HIS A 130 0.51 -9.02 -3.28
CA HIS A 130 0.79 -7.58 -3.39
C HIS A 130 2.02 -7.24 -4.24
N GLY A 131 2.59 -8.21 -4.92
CA GLY A 131 3.79 -8.13 -5.74
C GLY A 131 4.67 -9.36 -5.53
N LEU A 132 5.64 -9.56 -6.38
CA LEU A 132 6.58 -10.71 -6.28
C LEU A 132 7.68 -10.41 -5.26
N ASP A 133 7.36 -10.60 -3.98
CA ASP A 133 8.25 -10.26 -2.87
C ASP A 133 9.59 -11.01 -2.92
N HIS A 134 9.62 -12.21 -3.50
CA HIS A 134 10.85 -12.99 -3.65
C HIS A 134 11.89 -12.33 -4.59
N GLN A 135 11.48 -11.38 -5.42
CA GLN A 135 12.38 -10.61 -6.33
C GLN A 135 13.05 -9.43 -5.63
N ARG A 136 12.61 -9.07 -4.42
CA ARG A 136 13.17 -7.92 -3.69
C ARG A 136 14.56 -8.25 -3.14
N ALA A 137 15.54 -7.39 -3.42
CA ALA A 137 16.95 -7.57 -3.07
C ALA A 137 17.23 -7.75 -1.57
N LYS A 138 16.33 -7.31 -0.69
CA LYS A 138 16.49 -7.38 0.77
C LYS A 138 16.41 -8.79 1.37
N TRP A 139 15.94 -9.78 0.61
CA TRP A 139 15.70 -11.12 1.14
C TRP A 139 16.90 -12.04 0.93
N GLY A 140 17.43 -12.61 2.02
CA GLY A 140 18.41 -13.69 1.95
C GLY A 140 17.79 -15.00 1.41
N ARG A 141 18.65 -15.97 1.05
CA ARG A 141 18.25 -17.25 0.41
C ARG A 141 17.13 -18.00 1.15
N PHE A 142 17.17 -18.05 2.48
CA PHE A 142 16.13 -18.71 3.29
C PHE A 142 14.78 -17.97 3.21
N ALA A 143 14.79 -16.64 3.33
CA ALA A 143 13.57 -15.85 3.25
C ALA A 143 12.93 -15.94 1.86
N SER A 144 13.73 -15.86 0.79
CA SER A 144 13.24 -16.04 -0.58
C SER A 144 12.66 -17.45 -0.81
N TRP A 145 13.28 -18.49 -0.26
CA TRP A 145 12.74 -19.84 -0.29
C TRP A 145 11.38 -19.93 0.42
N TYR A 146 11.27 -19.33 1.62
CA TYR A 146 10.02 -19.31 2.38
C TYR A 146 8.92 -18.55 1.64
N ILE A 147 9.21 -17.39 1.06
CA ILE A 147 8.27 -16.60 0.26
C ILE A 147 7.77 -17.41 -0.93
N ARG A 148 8.67 -18.03 -1.69
CA ARG A 148 8.30 -18.92 -2.81
C ARG A 148 7.50 -20.14 -2.35
N SER A 149 7.71 -20.65 -1.16
CA SER A 149 6.88 -21.73 -0.62
C SER A 149 5.45 -21.26 -0.35
N GLY A 150 5.29 -20.02 0.09
CA GLY A 150 3.98 -19.38 0.25
C GLY A 150 3.25 -19.18 -1.08
N GLU A 151 3.95 -18.75 -2.11
CA GLU A 151 3.42 -18.63 -3.46
C GLU A 151 2.91 -19.99 -3.99
N LYS A 152 3.73 -21.05 -3.90
CA LYS A 152 3.32 -22.42 -4.26
C LYS A 152 2.15 -22.92 -3.43
N CYS A 153 2.09 -22.54 -2.15
CA CYS A 153 1.00 -22.90 -1.26
C CYS A 153 -0.29 -22.19 -1.68
N ALA A 154 -0.23 -20.90 -2.07
CA ALA A 154 -1.36 -20.17 -2.63
C ALA A 154 -1.87 -20.83 -3.92
N VAL A 155 -0.97 -21.16 -4.86
CA VAL A 155 -1.31 -21.86 -6.11
C VAL A 155 -2.05 -23.17 -5.84
N LYS A 156 -1.63 -23.94 -4.84
CA LYS A 156 -2.17 -25.27 -4.55
C LYS A 156 -3.46 -25.25 -3.75
N TYR A 157 -3.62 -24.34 -2.82
CA TYR A 157 -4.66 -24.41 -1.78
C TYR A 157 -5.63 -23.22 -1.76
N ALA A 158 -5.32 -22.09 -2.40
CA ALA A 158 -6.27 -20.99 -2.49
C ALA A 158 -7.42 -21.35 -3.45
N ASP A 159 -8.65 -21.01 -3.05
CA ASP A 159 -9.80 -21.07 -3.95
C ASP A 159 -9.68 -19.98 -5.01
N GLU A 160 -9.29 -18.76 -4.60
CA GLU A 160 -9.05 -17.61 -5.46
C GLU A 160 -7.72 -16.95 -5.13
N ILE A 161 -7.03 -16.47 -6.16
CA ILE A 161 -5.82 -15.66 -6.05
C ILE A 161 -6.08 -14.31 -6.69
N ILE A 162 -5.93 -13.23 -5.91
CA ILE A 162 -6.03 -11.86 -6.36
C ILE A 162 -4.60 -11.35 -6.61
N VAL A 163 -4.40 -10.67 -7.73
CA VAL A 163 -3.15 -10.01 -8.09
C VAL A 163 -3.41 -8.55 -8.46
N LEU A 164 -2.42 -7.68 -8.24
CA LEU A 164 -2.56 -6.24 -8.37
C LEU A 164 -2.01 -5.67 -9.68
N SER A 165 -1.33 -6.50 -10.50
CA SER A 165 -0.83 -6.11 -11.81
C SER A 165 -1.01 -7.21 -12.86
N GLN A 166 -1.08 -6.81 -14.13
CA GLN A 166 -1.19 -7.75 -15.24
C GLN A 166 0.08 -8.59 -15.40
N ASN A 167 1.26 -8.03 -15.06
CA ASN A 167 2.51 -8.78 -15.07
C ASN A 167 2.49 -9.93 -14.06
N VAL A 168 2.02 -9.69 -12.84
CA VAL A 168 1.89 -10.75 -11.83
C VAL A 168 0.85 -11.77 -12.26
N ARG A 169 -0.25 -11.35 -12.90
CA ARG A 169 -1.26 -12.26 -13.49
C ARG A 169 -0.63 -13.18 -14.52
N GLN A 170 0.14 -12.61 -15.47
CA GLN A 170 0.83 -13.37 -16.50
C GLN A 170 1.88 -14.31 -15.91
N TYR A 171 2.65 -13.83 -14.92
CA TYR A 171 3.63 -14.65 -14.20
C TYR A 171 3.01 -15.92 -13.58
N PHE A 172 1.85 -15.81 -12.92
CA PHE A 172 1.16 -16.98 -12.34
C PHE A 172 0.66 -17.94 -13.41
N LEU A 173 0.18 -17.42 -14.54
CA LEU A 173 -0.24 -18.23 -15.66
C LEU A 173 0.94 -18.99 -16.29
N ASP A 174 2.04 -18.29 -16.58
CA ASP A 174 3.21 -18.87 -17.25
C ASP A 174 3.99 -19.84 -16.36
N THR A 175 4.12 -19.49 -15.07
CA THR A 175 4.95 -20.27 -14.13
C THR A 175 4.21 -21.49 -13.58
N TYR A 176 2.91 -21.36 -13.34
CA TYR A 176 2.12 -22.37 -12.62
C TYR A 176 0.89 -22.87 -13.38
N GLY A 177 0.57 -22.32 -14.54
CA GLY A 177 -0.69 -22.59 -15.23
C GLY A 177 -1.93 -22.17 -14.42
N ARG A 178 -1.76 -21.26 -13.42
CA ARG A 178 -2.81 -20.87 -12.46
C ARG A 178 -3.45 -19.55 -12.88
N PRO A 179 -4.73 -19.55 -13.29
CA PRO A 179 -5.48 -18.31 -13.48
C PRO A 179 -5.63 -17.55 -12.16
N THR A 180 -5.56 -16.21 -12.24
CA THR A 180 -5.73 -15.31 -11.11
C THR A 180 -6.68 -14.18 -11.47
N SER A 181 -7.31 -13.57 -10.45
CA SER A 181 -8.20 -12.43 -10.61
C SER A 181 -7.41 -11.14 -10.45
N PHE A 182 -7.40 -10.29 -11.47
CA PHE A 182 -6.82 -8.95 -11.37
C PHE A 182 -7.83 -8.02 -10.70
N ILE A 183 -7.50 -7.57 -9.49
CA ILE A 183 -8.25 -6.55 -8.74
C ILE A 183 -7.23 -5.54 -8.26
N PRO A 184 -7.22 -4.31 -8.78
CA PRO A 184 -6.26 -3.28 -8.41
C PRO A 184 -6.47 -2.79 -6.97
N ASN A 185 -5.53 -1.99 -6.46
CA ASN A 185 -5.77 -1.17 -5.28
C ASN A 185 -6.71 -0.01 -5.64
N GLY A 186 -7.38 0.53 -4.63
CA GLY A 186 -8.21 1.72 -4.77
C GLY A 186 -7.56 2.97 -4.19
N VAL A 187 -8.23 4.09 -4.38
CA VAL A 187 -7.92 5.37 -3.74
C VAL A 187 -9.23 6.08 -3.39
N VAL A 188 -9.16 7.00 -2.45
CA VAL A 188 -10.27 7.90 -2.07
C VAL A 188 -9.92 9.29 -2.58
N ARG A 189 -10.89 10.05 -3.05
CA ARG A 189 -10.70 11.48 -3.35
C ARG A 189 -10.46 12.23 -2.03
N PRO A 190 -9.29 12.85 -1.84
CA PRO A 190 -8.98 13.55 -0.62
C PRO A 190 -9.56 14.98 -0.60
N GLU A 191 -9.58 15.56 0.57
CA GLU A 191 -9.69 17.00 0.73
C GLU A 191 -8.34 17.67 0.50
N ILE A 192 -8.31 18.73 -0.30
CA ILE A 192 -7.10 19.54 -0.53
C ILE A 192 -6.95 20.54 0.60
N VAL A 193 -5.79 20.56 1.23
CA VAL A 193 -5.51 21.34 2.43
C VAL A 193 -4.34 22.31 2.26
N GLY A 194 -4.35 23.40 2.99
CA GLY A 194 -3.27 24.41 2.97
C GLY A 194 -1.98 23.92 3.60
N ALA A 195 -0.89 24.67 3.41
CA ALA A 195 0.44 24.40 3.93
C ALA A 195 0.65 25.08 5.29
N ASP A 196 0.24 24.42 6.37
CA ASP A 196 0.36 24.94 7.73
C ASP A 196 1.49 24.27 8.51
N GLU A 197 1.35 22.96 8.82
CA GLU A 197 2.36 22.21 9.58
C GLU A 197 3.68 22.07 8.81
N ILE A 198 3.62 21.86 7.49
CA ILE A 198 4.83 21.75 6.65
C ILE A 198 5.61 23.06 6.61
N THR A 199 4.91 24.21 6.63
CA THR A 199 5.55 25.53 6.71
C THR A 199 6.23 25.73 8.06
N GLN A 200 5.54 25.39 9.14
CA GLN A 200 6.09 25.54 10.50
C GLN A 200 7.29 24.62 10.75
N LYS A 201 7.24 23.37 10.26
CA LYS A 201 8.28 22.37 10.55
C LYS A 201 9.46 22.43 9.59
N TYR A 202 9.20 22.71 8.31
CA TYR A 202 10.21 22.56 7.25
C TYR A 202 10.45 23.83 6.45
N GLY A 203 9.69 24.91 6.70
CA GLY A 203 9.81 26.17 5.96
C GLY A 203 9.48 26.02 4.47
N ILE A 204 8.50 25.19 4.13
CA ILE A 204 8.04 24.93 2.75
C ILE A 204 6.58 25.26 2.59
N GLY A 205 6.22 25.80 1.44
CA GLY A 205 4.85 26.16 1.06
C GLY A 205 4.39 25.42 -0.18
N LYS A 206 3.22 25.86 -0.69
CA LYS A 206 2.64 25.29 -1.91
C LYS A 206 3.57 25.52 -3.10
N ASP A 207 3.76 24.45 -3.90
CA ASP A 207 4.57 24.43 -5.12
C ASP A 207 6.08 24.70 -4.92
N GLU A 208 6.56 24.69 -3.68
CA GLU A 208 7.98 24.93 -3.36
C GLU A 208 8.83 23.66 -3.28
N TYR A 209 8.24 22.47 -3.45
CA TYR A 209 9.00 21.22 -3.32
C TYR A 209 8.52 20.10 -4.26
N ILE A 210 9.48 19.24 -4.56
CA ILE A 210 9.27 17.94 -5.19
C ILE A 210 9.13 16.91 -4.08
N LEU A 211 8.10 16.06 -4.13
CA LEU A 211 7.79 15.10 -3.08
C LEU A 211 8.13 13.68 -3.52
N TYR A 212 8.90 12.97 -2.70
CA TYR A 212 8.94 11.52 -2.66
C TYR A 212 8.26 11.04 -1.38
N LEU A 213 7.37 10.04 -1.46
CA LEU A 213 6.75 9.44 -0.30
C LEU A 213 6.77 7.92 -0.40
N GLY A 214 7.39 7.27 0.59
CA GLY A 214 7.49 5.82 0.65
C GLY A 214 8.54 5.33 1.63
N ARG A 215 8.70 4.00 1.73
CA ARG A 215 9.74 3.42 2.57
C ARG A 215 11.13 3.74 2.00
N ILE A 216 12.09 4.01 2.89
CA ILE A 216 13.48 4.21 2.50
C ILE A 216 14.17 2.86 2.37
N VAL A 217 14.10 2.28 1.17
CA VAL A 217 14.68 0.97 0.82
C VAL A 217 15.30 1.04 -0.58
N PRO A 218 16.32 0.21 -0.91
CA PRO A 218 17.03 0.30 -2.18
C PRO A 218 16.14 0.23 -3.41
N GLU A 219 15.17 -0.69 -3.42
CA GLU A 219 14.26 -0.91 -4.55
C GLU A 219 13.31 0.26 -4.87
N LYS A 220 13.30 1.31 -4.03
CA LYS A 220 12.52 2.53 -4.26
C LYS A 220 13.28 3.63 -5.01
N GLY A 221 14.53 3.39 -5.39
CA GLY A 221 15.30 4.27 -6.27
C GLY A 221 15.67 5.64 -5.69
N ILE A 222 15.62 5.81 -4.36
CA ILE A 222 15.89 7.10 -3.69
C ILE A 222 17.29 7.62 -4.01
N ARG A 223 18.26 6.72 -4.20
CA ARG A 223 19.61 7.10 -4.60
C ARG A 223 19.59 7.85 -5.91
N TYR A 224 18.91 7.32 -6.94
CA TYR A 224 18.79 7.95 -8.26
C TYR A 224 18.16 9.34 -8.15
N LEU A 225 17.14 9.47 -7.31
CA LEU A 225 16.47 10.75 -7.11
C LEU A 225 17.37 11.79 -6.45
N ILE A 226 18.13 11.41 -5.43
CA ILE A 226 19.08 12.31 -4.77
C ILE A 226 20.18 12.73 -5.75
N ASP A 227 20.78 11.76 -6.46
CA ASP A 227 21.86 12.03 -7.42
C ASP A 227 21.37 12.94 -8.57
N ALA A 228 20.19 12.65 -9.15
CA ALA A 228 19.58 13.48 -10.18
C ALA A 228 19.24 14.89 -9.66
N PHE A 229 18.59 15.00 -8.50
CA PHE A 229 18.15 16.28 -7.96
C PHE A 229 19.29 17.24 -7.64
N LYS A 230 20.43 16.75 -7.19
CA LYS A 230 21.62 17.58 -6.94
C LYS A 230 22.08 18.37 -8.17
N GLU A 231 21.85 17.83 -9.37
CA GLU A 231 22.22 18.45 -10.63
C GLU A 231 21.11 19.32 -11.23
N VAL A 232 19.87 19.24 -10.70
CA VAL A 232 18.74 20.06 -11.16
C VAL A 232 18.91 21.50 -10.67
N LYS A 233 18.78 22.44 -11.60
CA LYS A 233 18.83 23.89 -11.32
C LYS A 233 17.43 24.38 -10.95
N THR A 234 17.16 24.49 -9.65
CA THR A 234 15.89 24.94 -9.13
C THR A 234 16.02 25.45 -7.71
N ASP A 235 15.16 26.37 -7.29
CA ASP A 235 15.02 26.82 -5.91
C ASP A 235 14.11 25.90 -5.07
N LYS A 236 13.43 24.96 -5.71
CA LYS A 236 12.55 24.02 -5.03
C LYS A 236 13.33 23.08 -4.12
N LYS A 237 12.67 22.60 -3.08
CA LYS A 237 13.20 21.56 -2.17
C LYS A 237 12.88 20.17 -2.69
N LEU A 238 13.70 19.18 -2.31
CA LEU A 238 13.34 17.77 -2.43
C LEU A 238 12.93 17.27 -1.04
N VAL A 239 11.67 16.87 -0.88
CA VAL A 239 11.14 16.31 0.37
C VAL A 239 11.06 14.79 0.24
N ILE A 240 11.84 14.10 1.06
CA ILE A 240 11.85 12.64 1.16
C ILE A 240 11.08 12.26 2.43
N ALA A 241 9.81 11.88 2.25
CA ALA A 241 8.92 11.50 3.32
C ALA A 241 8.82 9.98 3.47
N GLY A 242 9.05 9.49 4.69
CA GLY A 242 8.98 8.08 5.04
C GLY A 242 10.10 7.63 5.95
N GLY A 243 10.06 6.36 6.33
CA GLY A 243 11.03 5.76 7.23
C GLY A 243 11.55 4.42 6.72
N SER A 244 12.61 3.94 7.37
CA SER A 244 13.15 2.60 7.12
C SER A 244 12.53 1.59 8.08
N SER A 245 12.15 0.40 7.59
CA SER A 245 11.57 -0.64 8.44
C SER A 245 12.53 -1.74 8.85
N ASP A 246 13.64 -1.89 8.17
CA ASP A 246 14.70 -2.89 8.42
C ASP A 246 16.00 -2.48 7.71
N THR A 247 16.09 -1.24 7.25
CA THR A 247 17.12 -0.69 6.36
C THR A 247 17.69 0.63 6.90
N SER A 248 17.84 0.73 8.23
CA SER A 248 18.39 1.93 8.90
C SER A 248 19.77 2.32 8.36
N GLU A 249 20.58 1.34 7.97
CA GLU A 249 21.89 1.57 7.35
C GLU A 249 21.76 2.24 5.97
N PHE A 250 20.81 1.78 5.15
CA PHE A 250 20.54 2.40 3.85
C PHE A 250 20.00 3.83 4.01
N GLU A 251 19.10 4.06 4.97
CA GLU A 251 18.63 5.42 5.28
C GLU A 251 19.78 6.34 5.69
N ALA A 252 20.69 5.86 6.55
CA ALA A 252 21.88 6.62 6.94
C ALA A 252 22.78 6.95 5.74
N GLN A 253 22.96 6.00 4.79
CA GLN A 253 23.70 6.24 3.54
C GLN A 253 23.01 7.31 2.67
N MET A 254 21.67 7.30 2.58
CA MET A 254 20.95 8.32 1.79
C MET A 254 21.04 9.71 2.42
N ARG A 255 20.98 9.81 3.75
CA ARG A 255 21.19 11.07 4.46
C ARG A 255 22.63 11.60 4.27
N GLU A 256 23.61 10.72 4.32
CA GLU A 256 25.01 11.09 4.06
C GLU A 256 25.22 11.55 2.60
N LEU A 257 24.58 10.87 1.63
CA LEU A 257 24.62 11.27 0.22
C LEU A 257 24.01 12.67 0.01
N ALA A 258 22.99 13.03 0.76
CA ALA A 258 22.26 14.30 0.63
C ALA A 258 22.84 15.46 1.46
N LYS A 259 23.81 15.23 2.35
CA LYS A 259 24.23 16.18 3.39
C LYS A 259 24.73 17.54 2.88
N ASP A 260 25.33 17.54 1.68
CA ASP A 260 25.94 18.73 1.11
C ASP A 260 24.95 19.59 0.29
N ASP A 261 23.69 19.15 0.14
CA ASP A 261 22.63 19.90 -0.52
C ASP A 261 21.51 20.26 0.46
N GLY A 262 21.52 21.49 0.96
CA GLY A 262 20.54 21.99 1.93
C GLY A 262 19.10 22.08 1.40
N ARG A 263 18.87 21.78 0.11
CA ARG A 263 17.53 21.71 -0.48
C ARG A 263 16.85 20.37 -0.19
N ILE A 264 17.58 19.33 0.27
CA ILE A 264 17.04 17.99 0.49
C ILE A 264 16.59 17.82 1.94
N ILE A 265 15.31 17.55 2.15
CA ILE A 265 14.68 17.43 3.47
C ILE A 265 14.19 16.00 3.68
N PHE A 266 14.59 15.37 4.78
CA PHE A 266 14.06 14.08 5.23
C PHE A 266 13.09 14.31 6.39
N THR A 267 11.81 14.03 6.20
CA THR A 267 10.78 14.22 7.23
C THR A 267 10.70 13.08 8.24
N GLY A 268 11.23 11.90 7.88
CA GLY A 268 10.91 10.67 8.60
C GLY A 268 9.49 10.18 8.28
N PHE A 269 8.96 9.28 9.12
CA PHE A 269 7.60 8.77 8.96
C PHE A 269 6.58 9.89 9.21
N VAL A 270 5.60 10.01 8.31
CA VAL A 270 4.53 11.00 8.36
C VAL A 270 3.15 10.34 8.23
N GLN A 271 2.15 10.91 8.90
CA GLN A 271 0.74 10.49 8.79
C GLN A 271 -0.20 11.64 9.19
N GLY A 272 -1.52 11.46 8.98
CA GLY A 272 -2.53 12.44 9.32
C GLY A 272 -2.33 13.77 8.58
N ARG A 273 -2.61 14.89 9.23
CA ARG A 273 -2.59 16.22 8.63
C ARG A 273 -1.28 16.54 7.90
N LEU A 274 -0.15 16.20 8.48
CA LEU A 274 1.15 16.44 7.85
C LEU A 274 1.32 15.70 6.52
N LEU A 275 0.80 14.47 6.42
CA LEU A 275 0.80 13.69 5.17
C LEU A 275 -0.13 14.33 4.13
N GLU A 276 -1.33 14.74 4.55
CA GLU A 276 -2.31 15.42 3.69
C GLU A 276 -1.75 16.73 3.12
N GLU A 277 -1.08 17.53 3.95
CA GLU A 277 -0.44 18.76 3.52
C GLU A 277 0.72 18.52 2.53
N LEU A 278 1.53 17.46 2.76
CA LEU A 278 2.61 17.11 1.85
C LEU A 278 2.10 16.70 0.46
N TYR A 279 1.00 15.98 0.36
CA TYR A 279 0.40 15.67 -0.94
C TYR A 279 -0.32 16.89 -1.55
N SER A 280 -1.05 17.66 -0.76
CA SER A 280 -1.86 18.79 -1.25
C SER A 280 -1.05 19.93 -1.86
N ASN A 281 0.19 20.11 -1.39
CA ASN A 281 0.99 21.28 -1.72
C ASN A 281 2.28 20.97 -2.52
N ALA A 282 2.49 19.71 -2.91
CA ALA A 282 3.65 19.33 -3.70
C ALA A 282 3.59 19.91 -5.13
N TYR A 283 4.73 20.33 -5.65
CA TYR A 283 4.88 20.76 -7.03
C TYR A 283 4.82 19.59 -8.00
N VAL A 284 5.63 18.58 -7.75
CA VAL A 284 5.69 17.32 -8.50
C VAL A 284 5.87 16.18 -7.49
N TYR A 285 5.18 15.06 -7.73
CA TYR A 285 5.43 13.82 -7.00
C TYR A 285 6.34 12.91 -7.83
N VAL A 286 7.38 12.33 -7.20
CA VAL A 286 8.35 11.46 -7.89
C VAL A 286 8.39 10.08 -7.26
N LEU A 287 8.28 9.02 -8.08
CA LEU A 287 8.40 7.63 -7.65
C LEU A 287 9.40 6.87 -8.55
N PRO A 288 10.70 6.88 -8.22
CA PRO A 288 11.76 6.31 -9.06
C PRO A 288 11.99 4.81 -8.77
N SER A 289 10.94 4.06 -8.50
CA SER A 289 11.02 2.69 -8.03
C SER A 289 11.50 1.71 -9.10
N ASP A 290 12.33 0.74 -8.69
CA ASP A 290 12.74 -0.38 -9.55
C ASP A 290 11.73 -1.52 -9.55
N VAL A 291 10.99 -1.68 -8.45
CA VAL A 291 10.01 -2.77 -8.25
C VAL A 291 8.82 -2.28 -7.44
N GLU A 292 7.63 -2.48 -7.98
CA GLU A 292 6.35 -2.25 -7.31
C GLU A 292 5.41 -3.44 -7.49
N GLY A 293 4.39 -3.53 -6.65
CA GLY A 293 3.24 -4.40 -6.93
C GLY A 293 2.11 -3.60 -7.56
N MET A 294 1.64 -2.60 -6.83
CA MET A 294 0.79 -1.50 -7.27
C MET A 294 0.97 -0.37 -6.26
N PRO A 295 1.60 0.75 -6.65
CA PRO A 295 2.05 1.76 -5.71
C PRO A 295 0.90 2.64 -5.21
N LEU A 296 0.44 2.40 -3.95
CA LEU A 296 -0.59 3.22 -3.31
C LEU A 296 -0.19 4.69 -3.20
N SER A 297 1.09 4.97 -2.92
CA SER A 297 1.56 6.36 -2.83
C SER A 297 1.48 7.12 -4.15
N LEU A 298 1.53 6.44 -5.29
CA LEU A 298 1.26 7.04 -6.60
C LEU A 298 -0.24 7.31 -6.78
N LEU A 299 -1.09 6.34 -6.45
CA LEU A 299 -2.54 6.53 -6.49
C LEU A 299 -2.97 7.70 -5.59
N GLU A 300 -2.43 7.76 -4.37
CA GLU A 300 -2.66 8.87 -3.45
C GLU A 300 -2.17 10.20 -4.05
N ALA A 301 -0.93 10.27 -4.54
CA ALA A 301 -0.41 11.49 -5.17
C ALA A 301 -1.30 11.98 -6.32
N MET A 302 -1.70 11.07 -7.21
CA MET A 302 -2.61 11.40 -8.32
C MET A 302 -3.98 11.86 -7.83
N SER A 303 -4.52 11.29 -6.75
CA SER A 303 -5.82 11.70 -6.20
C SER A 303 -5.82 13.11 -5.60
N TYR A 304 -4.65 13.56 -5.12
CA TYR A 304 -4.44 14.96 -4.70
C TYR A 304 -4.21 15.92 -5.89
N GLY A 305 -4.24 15.42 -7.12
CA GLY A 305 -4.01 16.24 -8.31
C GLY A 305 -2.54 16.52 -8.59
N ASN A 306 -1.60 15.76 -8.06
CA ASN A 306 -0.18 16.01 -8.32
C ASN A 306 0.23 15.60 -9.74
N CYS A 307 1.03 16.43 -10.39
CA CYS A 307 1.85 15.99 -11.52
C CYS A 307 2.82 14.92 -11.04
N CYS A 308 2.79 13.74 -11.65
CA CYS A 308 3.59 12.61 -11.22
C CYS A 308 4.66 12.25 -12.26
N LEU A 309 5.89 12.01 -11.77
CA LEU A 309 7.02 11.47 -12.54
C LEU A 309 7.42 10.12 -11.94
N THR A 310 7.41 9.05 -12.74
CA THR A 310 7.74 7.71 -12.24
C THR A 310 8.77 7.02 -13.16
N SER A 311 9.45 5.99 -12.63
CA SER A 311 10.10 5.03 -13.53
C SER A 311 9.07 4.37 -14.45
N ASP A 312 9.53 3.92 -15.62
CA ASP A 312 8.69 3.31 -16.67
C ASP A 312 8.32 1.83 -16.43
N ILE A 313 8.51 1.34 -15.18
CA ILE A 313 8.05 0.00 -14.83
C ILE A 313 6.54 -0.09 -15.06
N SER A 314 6.08 -1.23 -15.55
CA SER A 314 4.69 -1.40 -16.00
C SER A 314 3.67 -1.14 -14.89
N GLU A 315 4.00 -1.44 -13.63
CA GLU A 315 3.16 -1.20 -12.46
C GLU A 315 2.90 0.29 -12.21
N CYS A 316 3.90 1.15 -12.50
CA CYS A 316 3.76 2.61 -12.42
C CYS A 316 3.13 3.17 -13.70
N ALA A 317 3.62 2.78 -14.86
CA ALA A 317 3.14 3.27 -16.16
C ALA A 317 1.66 2.97 -16.39
N THR A 318 1.18 1.78 -15.97
CA THR A 318 -0.25 1.40 -16.09
C THR A 318 -1.17 2.25 -15.19
N VAL A 319 -0.71 2.60 -13.99
CA VAL A 319 -1.44 3.49 -13.08
C VAL A 319 -1.46 4.91 -13.64
N LEU A 320 -0.31 5.40 -14.08
CA LEU A 320 -0.13 6.75 -14.58
C LEU A 320 -0.94 7.03 -15.85
N GLY A 321 -0.98 6.05 -16.78
CA GLY A 321 -1.63 6.24 -18.08
C GLY A 321 -1.01 7.40 -18.86
N GLU A 322 -1.83 8.32 -19.35
CA GLU A 322 -1.42 9.55 -20.03
C GLU A 322 -1.38 10.79 -19.11
N TYR A 323 -1.62 10.58 -17.79
CA TYR A 323 -1.78 11.66 -16.82
C TYR A 323 -0.52 11.94 -16.01
N GLY A 324 0.67 11.71 -16.58
CA GLY A 324 1.94 12.00 -15.95
C GLY A 324 3.13 11.64 -16.82
N PHE A 325 4.32 11.65 -16.24
CA PHE A 325 5.56 11.44 -16.95
C PHE A 325 6.31 10.21 -16.48
N THR A 326 7.03 9.58 -17.40
CA THR A 326 7.93 8.48 -17.09
C THR A 326 9.37 8.79 -17.50
N PHE A 327 10.32 8.11 -16.87
CA PHE A 327 11.70 8.03 -17.28
C PHE A 327 12.16 6.56 -17.26
N PRO A 328 13.15 6.15 -18.04
CA PRO A 328 13.64 4.78 -18.05
C PRO A 328 14.17 4.37 -16.68
N LYS A 329 13.77 3.18 -16.23
CA LYS A 329 14.11 2.62 -14.92
C LYS A 329 15.64 2.68 -14.69
N SER A 330 16.04 3.14 -13.51
CA SER A 330 17.43 3.24 -13.04
C SER A 330 18.31 4.25 -13.81
N GLU A 331 17.75 5.00 -14.76
CA GLU A 331 18.50 5.99 -15.56
C GLU A 331 18.46 7.37 -14.86
N THR A 332 19.54 7.68 -14.13
CA THR A 332 19.66 8.91 -13.34
C THR A 332 19.68 10.18 -14.20
N ASP A 333 20.36 10.14 -15.36
CA ASP A 333 20.45 11.29 -16.26
C ASP A 333 19.09 11.64 -16.88
N GLU A 334 18.31 10.64 -17.30
CA GLU A 334 16.96 10.84 -17.80
C GLU A 334 16.02 11.39 -16.71
N LEU A 335 16.15 10.88 -15.47
CA LEU A 335 15.41 11.41 -14.33
C LEU A 335 15.73 12.89 -14.10
N LYS A 336 17.01 13.26 -14.14
CA LYS A 336 17.46 14.65 -14.03
C LYS A 336 16.87 15.52 -15.13
N GLU A 337 16.94 15.08 -16.39
CA GLU A 337 16.41 15.83 -17.54
C GLU A 337 14.90 16.05 -17.42
N ARG A 338 14.14 15.01 -17.01
CA ARG A 338 12.69 15.14 -16.78
C ARG A 338 12.38 16.08 -15.62
N LEU A 339 13.12 16.00 -14.52
CA LEU A 339 12.96 16.92 -13.40
C LEU A 339 13.26 18.37 -13.79
N GLN A 340 14.33 18.60 -14.56
CA GLN A 340 14.69 19.93 -15.05
C GLN A 340 13.58 20.49 -15.95
N MET A 341 13.11 19.70 -16.91
CA MET A 341 12.01 20.07 -17.80
C MET A 341 10.78 20.50 -17.01
N LEU A 342 10.36 19.72 -16.00
CA LEU A 342 9.20 20.04 -15.18
C LEU A 342 9.42 21.28 -14.30
N CYS A 343 10.66 21.53 -13.85
CA CYS A 343 10.99 22.76 -13.11
C CYS A 343 10.97 24.00 -14.01
N ASP A 344 11.36 23.86 -15.28
CA ASP A 344 11.43 24.97 -16.24
C ASP A 344 10.07 25.27 -16.89
N ASP A 345 9.12 24.34 -16.86
CA ASP A 345 7.78 24.46 -17.46
C ASP A 345 6.64 24.24 -16.45
N PRO A 346 6.33 25.24 -15.63
CA PRO A 346 5.24 25.15 -14.66
C PRO A 346 3.83 25.03 -15.29
N ASP A 347 3.66 25.47 -16.53
CA ASP A 347 2.37 25.38 -17.21
C ASP A 347 2.03 23.91 -17.54
N THR A 348 3.01 23.13 -17.98
CA THR A 348 2.87 21.69 -18.17
C THR A 348 2.52 20.97 -16.86
N VAL A 349 3.14 21.34 -15.74
CA VAL A 349 2.80 20.77 -14.42
C VAL A 349 1.38 21.12 -14.01
N SER A 350 0.96 22.36 -14.23
CA SER A 350 -0.39 22.85 -13.88
C SER A 350 -1.48 22.19 -14.71
N ALA A 351 -1.26 21.99 -16.00
CA ALA A 351 -2.24 21.44 -16.93
C ALA A 351 -2.71 20.02 -16.58
N LEU A 352 -1.87 19.23 -15.91
CA LEU A 352 -2.23 17.87 -15.51
C LEU A 352 -3.06 17.81 -14.23
N ARG A 353 -3.00 18.83 -13.38
CA ARG A 353 -3.60 18.81 -12.02
C ARG A 353 -5.11 18.62 -12.03
N ASP A 354 -5.80 19.23 -12.97
CA ASP A 354 -7.26 19.24 -13.00
C ASP A 354 -7.86 17.90 -13.42
N SER A 355 -7.15 17.14 -14.27
CA SER A 355 -7.68 15.91 -14.88
C SER A 355 -7.20 14.63 -14.20
N VAL A 356 -6.01 14.64 -13.58
CA VAL A 356 -5.40 13.44 -13.01
C VAL A 356 -6.18 12.88 -11.82
N ALA A 357 -6.76 13.76 -10.98
CA ALA A 357 -7.53 13.35 -9.81
C ALA A 357 -8.84 12.65 -10.22
N ASP A 358 -9.52 13.16 -11.24
CA ASP A 358 -10.75 12.56 -11.77
C ASP A 358 -10.45 11.18 -12.35
N TYR A 359 -9.46 11.09 -13.23
CA TYR A 359 -9.05 9.82 -13.82
C TYR A 359 -8.75 8.73 -12.78
N VAL A 360 -7.91 9.04 -11.78
CA VAL A 360 -7.47 8.02 -10.82
C VAL A 360 -8.58 7.62 -9.87
N CYS A 361 -9.42 8.56 -9.40
CA CYS A 361 -10.50 8.28 -8.46
C CYS A 361 -11.68 7.54 -9.12
N GLU A 362 -11.93 7.76 -10.41
CA GLU A 362 -12.94 7.00 -11.16
C GLU A 362 -12.45 5.58 -11.47
N LYS A 363 -11.19 5.43 -11.91
CA LYS A 363 -10.65 4.15 -12.35
C LYS A 363 -10.30 3.21 -11.20
N TYR A 364 -9.87 3.74 -10.07
CA TYR A 364 -9.35 3.00 -8.92
C TYR A 364 -10.16 3.27 -7.65
N ASN A 365 -11.41 2.87 -7.64
CA ASN A 365 -12.34 3.10 -6.55
C ASN A 365 -12.32 1.94 -5.54
N TRP A 366 -12.17 2.24 -4.24
CA TRP A 366 -12.16 1.21 -3.19
C TRP A 366 -13.51 0.46 -3.05
N ASP A 367 -14.62 1.08 -3.39
CA ASP A 367 -15.92 0.40 -3.32
C ASP A 367 -16.02 -0.67 -4.39
N ASP A 368 -15.56 -0.39 -5.61
CA ASP A 368 -15.47 -1.36 -6.70
C ASP A 368 -14.50 -2.50 -6.37
N VAL A 369 -13.33 -2.17 -5.79
CA VAL A 369 -12.35 -3.16 -5.32
C VAL A 369 -12.97 -4.08 -4.27
N THR A 370 -13.72 -3.51 -3.33
CA THR A 370 -14.42 -4.26 -2.28
C THR A 370 -15.49 -5.17 -2.86
N GLU A 371 -16.29 -4.69 -3.79
CA GLU A 371 -17.33 -5.49 -4.43
C GLU A 371 -16.76 -6.64 -5.27
N GLN A 372 -15.73 -6.37 -6.08
CA GLN A 372 -15.04 -7.42 -6.82
C GLN A 372 -14.47 -8.49 -5.88
N THR A 373 -13.89 -8.08 -4.74
CA THR A 373 -13.36 -9.00 -3.74
C THR A 373 -14.48 -9.84 -3.09
N LEU A 374 -15.61 -9.22 -2.75
CA LEU A 374 -16.78 -9.91 -2.19
C LEU A 374 -17.39 -10.92 -3.18
N ARG A 375 -17.41 -10.63 -4.49
CA ARG A 375 -17.81 -11.59 -5.52
C ARG A 375 -16.94 -12.84 -5.49
N LEU A 376 -15.63 -12.70 -5.30
CA LEU A 376 -14.71 -13.83 -5.14
C LEU A 376 -14.94 -14.60 -3.82
N TYR A 377 -15.51 -13.96 -2.79
CA TYR A 377 -15.93 -14.65 -1.59
C TYR A 377 -17.23 -15.46 -1.78
N GLY A 378 -17.93 -15.28 -2.88
CA GLY A 378 -19.17 -15.95 -3.22
C GLY A 378 -20.44 -15.16 -2.83
N VAL A 379 -20.32 -13.84 -2.63
CA VAL A 379 -21.45 -12.91 -2.52
C VAL A 379 -21.94 -12.55 -3.92
N ASN A 380 -23.22 -12.71 -4.22
CA ASN A 380 -23.82 -12.25 -5.48
C ASN A 380 -24.49 -10.90 -5.26
N GLU A 381 -24.49 -10.04 -6.28
CA GLU A 381 -25.07 -8.69 -6.29
C GLU A 381 -26.56 -8.63 -5.90
N ALA A 382 -27.30 -9.71 -6.05
CA ALA A 382 -28.74 -9.77 -5.74
C ALA A 382 -29.06 -9.73 -4.23
N THR A 383 -28.05 -9.68 -3.35
CA THR A 383 -28.21 -9.73 -1.88
C THR A 383 -27.49 -8.60 -1.15
N ALA A 384 -27.03 -7.57 -1.86
CA ALA A 384 -26.51 -6.38 -1.19
C ALA A 384 -27.67 -5.65 -0.52
N PRO A 385 -27.67 -5.42 0.80
CA PRO A 385 -28.66 -4.56 1.42
C PRO A 385 -28.52 -3.17 0.81
N SER A 386 -29.68 -2.58 0.40
CA SER A 386 -29.75 -1.18 0.03
C SER A 386 -29.11 -0.35 1.16
N ALA A 387 -28.14 0.49 0.82
CA ALA A 387 -27.48 1.37 1.78
C ALA A 387 -28.54 2.13 2.59
N PRO A 388 -28.39 2.22 3.93
CA PRO A 388 -29.25 3.13 4.70
C PRO A 388 -28.95 4.54 4.21
N THR A 389 -29.97 5.20 3.69
CA THR A 389 -30.01 6.63 3.44
C THR A 389 -30.04 7.36 4.79
N GLU A 390 -28.91 7.47 5.45
CA GLU A 390 -28.65 8.42 6.52
C GLU A 390 -27.17 8.80 6.45
N GLU A 391 -26.94 10.01 5.96
CA GLU A 391 -25.71 10.76 6.19
C GLU A 391 -25.50 10.87 7.71
N LYS A 392 -24.67 9.99 8.27
CA LYS A 392 -24.04 10.25 9.56
C LYS A 392 -22.73 10.97 9.25
N GLU A 393 -22.75 12.27 9.42
CA GLU A 393 -21.57 13.09 9.60
C GLU A 393 -20.61 12.38 10.54
N TYR A 394 -19.48 11.97 10.00
CA TYR A 394 -18.32 11.58 10.80
C TYR A 394 -17.67 12.86 11.32
N GLU A 395 -18.20 13.40 12.42
CA GLU A 395 -17.41 14.33 13.24
C GLU A 395 -16.14 13.61 13.68
N GLY A 396 -15.02 14.22 13.32
CA GLY A 396 -13.69 13.70 13.41
C GLY A 396 -13.31 13.29 14.83
N ALA A 397 -12.68 12.17 14.91
CA ALA A 397 -11.71 11.88 15.96
C ALA A 397 -10.35 12.54 15.63
N ALA A 398 -10.38 13.85 15.41
CA ALA A 398 -9.24 14.73 15.60
C ALA A 398 -9.46 15.39 16.98
N ASP A 399 -8.72 14.91 17.97
CA ASP A 399 -8.41 15.46 19.28
C ASP A 399 -8.57 14.44 20.41
N LYS A 400 -7.48 13.76 20.67
CA LYS A 400 -6.87 13.62 22.01
C LYS A 400 -5.61 12.78 21.93
#